data_772959c0e8e592db024f7a9197d4446a
#
_entry.id   772959c0e8e592db024f7a9197d4446a
#
_cell.length_a   1.000
_cell.length_b   1.000
_cell.length_c   1.000
_cell.angle_alpha   90.00
_cell.angle_beta   90.00
_cell.angle_gamma   90.00
#
_symmetry.space_group_name_H-M   'P 1'
#
loop_
_entity.id
_entity.type
_entity.pdbx_description
1 polymer ?
#
loop_
_entity_poly.entity_id
_entity_poly.type
_entity_poly.pdbx_seq_one_letter_code
_entity_poly.pdbx_strand_id
1 'polypeptide(L)'
;MIEIKGLAKSYGERRVLKQVDLSVGAGEFLVVLGPSGAGKSTLLRCVNGLIPLDRGEIVIDGRTVRTAELGRREARRPTAMIFQHHNLVKRLSVLKNVLVGRMPGMSSLLALLQIFPAADVEQAMACLRRVELEHKAQVRGDQISGGEQQRVGIARALAQEPAVILADEPVASLDPKTARTVLGYLKRICKDTGIAVICNLHQVDYAVEFGERIVGLSDGAVVFDGAPERLSAEVVHRIYPGLEDPGIARVLRFQGGGQAAADIALAARA
;
A
#
# COMPACT_ATOMS: atom_id res chain seq x y z
N MET A 1 -7.11 2.27 -13.49
CA MET A 1 -7.88 1.03 -13.14
C MET A 1 -6.95 -0.16 -13.25
N ILE A 2 -7.02 -1.09 -12.27
CA ILE A 2 -6.28 -2.36 -12.30
C ILE A 2 -7.28 -3.50 -12.49
N GLU A 3 -6.93 -4.44 -13.37
CA GLU A 3 -7.61 -5.73 -13.49
C GLU A 3 -6.59 -6.85 -13.35
N ILE A 4 -6.88 -7.80 -12.47
CA ILE A 4 -6.10 -9.01 -12.25
C ILE A 4 -7.00 -10.16 -12.61
N LYS A 5 -6.58 -11.04 -13.53
CA LYS A 5 -7.37 -12.19 -14.02
C LYS A 5 -6.57 -13.48 -13.87
N GLY A 6 -7.10 -14.40 -13.06
CA GLY A 6 -6.57 -15.74 -12.88
C GLY A 6 -5.11 -15.78 -12.39
N LEU A 7 -4.67 -14.78 -11.58
CA LEU A 7 -3.30 -14.70 -11.14
C LEU A 7 -2.95 -15.90 -10.25
N ALA A 8 -1.93 -16.65 -10.66
CA ALA A 8 -1.38 -17.76 -9.89
C ALA A 8 0.14 -17.61 -9.74
N LYS A 9 0.64 -18.02 -8.56
CA LYS A 9 2.08 -18.00 -8.23
C LYS A 9 2.45 -19.15 -7.32
N SER A 10 3.53 -19.84 -7.68
CA SER A 10 4.11 -20.92 -6.89
C SER A 10 5.60 -20.68 -6.64
N TYR A 11 6.11 -21.25 -5.56
CA TYR A 11 7.53 -21.35 -5.26
C TYR A 11 7.84 -22.83 -5.01
N GLY A 12 8.47 -23.47 -6.00
CA GLY A 12 8.60 -24.93 -6.03
C GLY A 12 7.21 -25.58 -6.05
N GLU A 13 6.96 -26.49 -5.15
CA GLU A 13 5.66 -27.20 -5.04
C GLU A 13 4.59 -26.39 -4.29
N ARG A 14 4.97 -25.32 -3.58
CA ARG A 14 4.05 -24.51 -2.78
C ARG A 14 3.32 -23.50 -3.65
N ARG A 15 2.01 -23.69 -3.85
CA ARG A 15 1.14 -22.69 -4.46
C ARG A 15 0.81 -21.60 -3.45
N VAL A 16 1.34 -20.39 -3.68
CA VAL A 16 1.15 -19.21 -2.79
C VAL A 16 -0.04 -18.38 -3.22
N LEU A 17 -0.28 -18.24 -4.54
CA LEU A 17 -1.50 -17.69 -5.08
C LEU A 17 -2.09 -18.73 -6.02
N LYS A 18 -3.35 -19.09 -5.81
CA LYS A 18 -3.99 -20.21 -6.52
C LYS A 18 -4.69 -19.75 -7.79
N GLN A 19 -5.57 -18.78 -7.66
CA GLN A 19 -6.28 -18.10 -8.73
C GLN A 19 -6.89 -16.84 -8.12
N VAL A 20 -6.30 -15.69 -8.37
CA VAL A 20 -6.78 -14.42 -7.84
C VAL A 20 -7.33 -13.59 -8.98
N ASP A 21 -8.60 -13.26 -8.86
CA ASP A 21 -9.32 -12.32 -9.72
C ASP A 21 -9.65 -11.10 -8.88
N LEU A 22 -9.27 -9.90 -9.34
CA LEU A 22 -9.45 -8.66 -8.60
C LEU A 22 -9.46 -7.48 -9.56
N SER A 23 -10.38 -6.55 -9.36
CA SER A 23 -10.37 -5.25 -10.03
C SER A 23 -10.31 -4.12 -9.01
N VAL A 24 -9.60 -3.03 -9.32
CA VAL A 24 -9.52 -1.84 -8.46
C VAL A 24 -9.73 -0.60 -9.31
N GLY A 25 -10.69 0.24 -8.88
CA GLY A 25 -11.03 1.48 -9.54
C GLY A 25 -10.02 2.60 -9.29
N ALA A 26 -10.07 3.66 -10.11
CA ALA A 26 -9.33 4.89 -9.85
C ALA A 26 -9.86 5.53 -8.55
N GLY A 27 -8.96 6.02 -7.69
CA GLY A 27 -9.31 6.63 -6.41
C GLY A 27 -9.96 5.70 -5.40
N GLU A 28 -9.87 4.38 -5.61
CA GLU A 28 -10.35 3.35 -4.68
C GLU A 28 -9.24 2.99 -3.66
N PHE A 29 -9.59 3.03 -2.37
CA PHE A 29 -8.72 2.55 -1.29
C PHE A 29 -9.10 1.13 -0.92
N LEU A 30 -8.43 0.16 -1.53
CA LEU A 30 -8.62 -1.27 -1.28
C LEU A 30 -7.68 -1.75 -0.18
N VAL A 31 -8.23 -2.45 0.81
CA VAL A 31 -7.45 -3.14 1.83
C VAL A 31 -7.45 -4.64 1.58
N VAL A 32 -6.28 -5.26 1.62
CA VAL A 32 -6.12 -6.72 1.58
C VAL A 32 -5.81 -7.22 2.98
N LEU A 33 -6.73 -8.02 3.54
CA LEU A 33 -6.60 -8.71 4.81
C LEU A 33 -6.22 -10.18 4.62
N GLY A 34 -5.60 -10.77 5.64
CA GLY A 34 -5.31 -12.20 5.69
C GLY A 34 -4.15 -12.53 6.62
N PRO A 35 -4.02 -13.80 7.03
CA PRO A 35 -2.94 -14.24 7.92
C PRO A 35 -1.56 -14.10 7.27
N SER A 36 -0.51 -14.23 8.09
CA SER A 36 0.85 -14.37 7.59
C SER A 36 0.92 -15.60 6.66
N GLY A 37 1.58 -15.41 5.51
CA GLY A 37 1.71 -16.49 4.52
C GLY A 37 0.50 -16.70 3.60
N ALA A 38 -0.59 -15.92 3.72
CA ALA A 38 -1.76 -15.99 2.82
C ALA A 38 -1.47 -15.57 1.37
N GLY A 39 -0.32 -14.93 1.11
CA GLY A 39 0.07 -14.50 -0.24
C GLY A 39 -0.06 -13.00 -0.50
N LYS A 40 -0.45 -12.17 0.47
CA LYS A 40 -0.67 -10.72 0.33
C LYS A 40 0.52 -9.98 -0.31
N SER A 41 1.70 -10.11 0.30
CA SER A 41 2.92 -9.47 -0.25
C SER A 41 3.32 -10.02 -1.61
N THR A 42 3.07 -11.32 -1.87
CA THR A 42 3.30 -11.93 -3.18
C THR A 42 2.36 -11.33 -4.22
N LEU A 43 1.09 -11.12 -3.88
CA LEU A 43 0.12 -10.45 -4.75
C LEU A 43 0.60 -9.05 -5.15
N LEU A 44 0.96 -8.21 -4.17
CA LEU A 44 1.44 -6.86 -4.47
C LEU A 44 2.72 -6.87 -5.30
N ARG A 45 3.66 -7.76 -5.01
CA ARG A 45 4.92 -7.89 -5.77
C ARG A 45 4.69 -8.38 -7.19
N CYS A 46 3.72 -9.26 -7.43
CA CYS A 46 3.31 -9.65 -8.78
C CYS A 46 2.71 -8.45 -9.53
N VAL A 47 1.81 -7.68 -8.88
CA VAL A 47 1.20 -6.48 -9.48
C VAL A 47 2.26 -5.42 -9.81
N ASN A 48 3.26 -5.24 -8.94
CA ASN A 48 4.37 -4.31 -9.19
C ASN A 48 5.38 -4.83 -10.24
N GLY A 49 5.29 -6.09 -10.65
CA GLY A 49 6.26 -6.72 -11.54
C GLY A 49 7.63 -7.00 -10.91
N LEU A 50 7.72 -7.05 -9.59
CA LEU A 50 8.93 -7.48 -8.87
C LEU A 50 9.10 -9.00 -8.90
N ILE A 51 8.00 -9.73 -9.02
CA ILE A 51 7.96 -11.19 -9.09
C ILE A 51 7.14 -11.57 -10.31
N PRO A 52 7.65 -12.46 -11.18
CA PRO A 52 6.87 -12.96 -12.31
C PRO A 52 5.71 -13.84 -11.82
N LEU A 53 4.55 -13.68 -12.44
CA LEU A 53 3.41 -14.59 -12.26
C LEU A 53 3.63 -15.87 -13.09
N ASP A 54 3.06 -16.98 -12.63
CA ASP A 54 3.15 -18.25 -13.36
C ASP A 54 1.99 -18.38 -14.35
N ARG A 55 0.81 -17.85 -13.99
CA ARG A 55 -0.40 -17.79 -14.83
C ARG A 55 -1.20 -16.53 -14.55
N GLY A 56 -2.07 -16.19 -15.48
CA GLY A 56 -2.98 -15.06 -15.39
C GLY A 56 -2.46 -13.82 -16.09
N GLU A 57 -3.17 -12.73 -15.92
CA GLU A 57 -2.93 -11.45 -16.57
C GLU A 57 -3.16 -10.30 -15.58
N ILE A 58 -2.36 -9.26 -15.70
CA ILE A 58 -2.53 -8.00 -14.97
C ILE A 58 -2.62 -6.88 -16.00
N VAL A 59 -3.69 -6.10 -15.93
CA VAL A 59 -3.90 -4.93 -16.78
C VAL A 59 -3.93 -3.69 -15.89
N ILE A 60 -3.13 -2.68 -16.21
CA ILE A 60 -3.09 -1.39 -15.50
C ILE A 60 -3.28 -0.28 -16.52
N ASP A 61 -4.35 0.52 -16.35
CA ASP A 61 -4.75 1.57 -17.27
C ASP A 61 -4.81 1.11 -18.74
N GLY A 62 -5.41 -0.06 -18.97
CA GLY A 62 -5.57 -0.65 -20.29
C GLY A 62 -4.29 -1.27 -20.88
N ARG A 63 -3.19 -1.27 -20.14
CA ARG A 63 -1.93 -1.90 -20.56
C ARG A 63 -1.71 -3.21 -19.85
N THR A 64 -1.61 -4.29 -20.61
CA THR A 64 -1.26 -5.62 -20.05
C THR A 64 0.18 -5.63 -19.58
N VAL A 65 0.39 -5.96 -18.30
CA VAL A 65 1.72 -6.20 -17.74
C VAL A 65 2.11 -7.65 -18.03
N ARG A 66 2.91 -7.87 -19.06
CA ARG A 66 3.36 -9.22 -19.47
C ARG A 66 4.50 -9.71 -18.60
N THR A 67 4.49 -10.99 -18.26
CA THR A 67 5.57 -11.64 -17.48
C THR A 67 6.96 -11.44 -18.09
N ALA A 68 7.08 -11.46 -19.42
CA ALA A 68 8.34 -11.21 -20.14
C ALA A 68 8.85 -9.76 -20.02
N GLU A 69 7.98 -8.81 -19.66
CA GLU A 69 8.29 -7.40 -19.47
C GLU A 69 8.56 -7.05 -18.00
N LEU A 70 8.24 -7.99 -17.08
CA LEU A 70 8.50 -7.88 -15.65
C LEU A 70 10.02 -7.87 -15.40
N GLY A 71 10.60 -6.78 -15.30
CA GLY A 71 12.05 -6.54 -15.20
C GLY A 71 12.43 -5.31 -15.98
N ARG A 72 11.66 -4.95 -16.99
CA ARG A 72 11.85 -3.71 -17.72
C ARG A 72 11.34 -2.52 -16.91
N ARG A 73 12.10 -1.46 -16.92
CA ARG A 73 11.84 -0.22 -16.19
C ARG A 73 10.47 0.39 -16.56
N GLU A 74 10.08 0.25 -17.84
CA GLU A 74 8.82 0.77 -18.37
C GLU A 74 7.57 0.05 -17.85
N ALA A 75 7.66 -1.26 -17.62
CA ALA A 75 6.53 -2.05 -17.11
C ALA A 75 6.13 -1.68 -15.67
N ARG A 76 7.05 -1.08 -14.91
CA ARG A 76 6.83 -0.68 -13.50
C ARG A 76 6.35 0.76 -13.32
N ARG A 77 6.37 1.57 -14.36
CA ARG A 77 6.01 3.00 -14.27
C ARG A 77 4.60 3.28 -13.75
N PRO A 78 3.57 2.46 -14.06
CA PRO A 78 2.23 2.75 -13.58
C PRO A 78 2.02 2.41 -12.10
N THR A 79 2.99 1.76 -11.43
CA THR A 79 2.85 1.38 -10.02
C THR A 79 4.00 1.89 -9.18
N ALA A 80 3.70 2.32 -7.95
CA ALA A 80 4.70 2.61 -6.93
C ALA A 80 4.49 1.72 -5.72
N MET A 81 5.58 1.24 -5.11
CA MET A 81 5.50 0.36 -3.95
C MET A 81 6.03 1.03 -2.70
N ILE A 82 5.25 0.94 -1.62
CA ILE A 82 5.61 1.32 -0.25
C ILE A 82 5.82 0.03 0.51
N PHE A 83 7.02 -0.15 1.07
CA PHE A 83 7.40 -1.35 1.80
C PHE A 83 7.25 -1.17 3.31
N GLN A 84 7.12 -2.26 4.03
CA GLN A 84 7.12 -2.31 5.49
C GLN A 84 8.37 -1.66 6.09
N HIS A 85 9.55 -1.97 5.53
CA HIS A 85 10.77 -1.23 5.84
C HIS A 85 10.84 -0.01 4.93
N HIS A 86 11.07 1.16 5.49
CA HIS A 86 11.02 2.45 4.78
C HIS A 86 11.94 2.52 3.55
N ASN A 87 13.00 1.67 3.52
CA ASN A 87 13.98 1.56 2.44
C ASN A 87 14.54 2.93 2.00
N LEU A 88 14.75 3.81 2.98
CA LEU A 88 15.40 5.10 2.73
C LEU A 88 16.92 4.92 2.70
N VAL A 89 17.56 5.71 1.84
CA VAL A 89 19.00 5.86 1.87
C VAL A 89 19.33 6.80 3.02
N LYS A 90 19.73 6.24 4.16
CA LYS A 90 19.91 6.95 5.45
C LYS A 90 20.77 8.20 5.37
N ARG A 91 21.85 8.17 4.57
CA ARG A 91 22.79 9.27 4.41
C ARG A 91 22.31 10.39 3.48
N LEU A 92 21.30 10.15 2.67
CA LEU A 92 20.72 11.19 1.81
C LEU A 92 19.70 12.02 2.59
N SER A 93 19.49 13.27 2.14
CA SER A 93 18.42 14.11 2.68
C SER A 93 17.04 13.56 2.34
N VAL A 94 16.03 14.01 3.07
CA VAL A 94 14.62 13.70 2.83
C VAL A 94 14.25 14.01 1.37
N LEU A 95 14.60 15.20 0.87
CA LEU A 95 14.35 15.58 -0.52
C LEU A 95 15.04 14.63 -1.51
N LYS A 96 16.31 14.30 -1.29
CA LYS A 96 17.04 13.38 -2.18
C LYS A 96 16.41 11.98 -2.17
N ASN A 97 15.90 11.50 -1.04
CA ASN A 97 15.16 10.23 -0.96
C ASN A 97 13.87 10.26 -1.81
N VAL A 98 13.15 11.39 -1.85
CA VAL A 98 11.97 11.55 -2.70
C VAL A 98 12.36 11.62 -4.17
N LEU A 99 13.43 12.35 -4.50
CA LEU A 99 13.97 12.48 -5.87
C LEU A 99 14.41 11.15 -6.48
N VAL A 100 14.78 10.14 -5.67
CA VAL A 100 15.00 8.77 -6.15
C VAL A 100 13.76 8.23 -6.91
N GLY A 101 12.56 8.64 -6.52
CA GLY A 101 11.32 8.30 -7.21
C GLY A 101 11.25 8.83 -8.66
N ARG A 102 11.95 9.92 -8.98
CA ARG A 102 12.00 10.51 -10.33
C ARG A 102 13.01 9.83 -11.28
N MET A 103 14.00 9.13 -10.70
CA MET A 103 15.06 8.47 -11.48
C MET A 103 14.56 7.55 -12.61
N PRO A 104 13.44 6.81 -12.46
CA PRO A 104 12.91 5.98 -13.55
C PRO A 104 12.58 6.75 -14.84
N GLY A 105 12.28 8.05 -14.76
CA GLY A 105 12.00 8.91 -15.92
C GLY A 105 13.22 9.62 -16.53
N MET A 106 14.38 9.55 -15.85
CA MET A 106 15.58 10.31 -16.24
C MET A 106 16.50 9.52 -17.16
N SER A 107 17.34 10.24 -17.91
CA SER A 107 18.47 9.61 -18.63
C SER A 107 19.44 8.97 -17.64
N SER A 108 20.07 7.86 -18.06
CA SER A 108 20.99 7.10 -17.19
C SER A 108 22.17 7.96 -16.70
N LEU A 109 22.64 8.90 -17.51
CA LEU A 109 23.75 9.80 -17.15
C LEU A 109 23.35 10.78 -16.04
N LEU A 110 22.20 11.44 -16.17
CA LEU A 110 21.70 12.38 -15.14
C LEU A 110 21.39 11.65 -13.83
N ALA A 111 20.80 10.44 -13.92
CA ALA A 111 20.53 9.62 -12.76
C ALA A 111 21.81 9.18 -12.04
N LEU A 112 22.87 8.81 -12.80
CA LEU A 112 24.18 8.45 -12.24
C LEU A 112 24.85 9.62 -11.54
N LEU A 113 24.80 10.81 -12.14
CA LEU A 113 25.37 12.04 -11.60
C LEU A 113 24.47 12.67 -10.51
N GLN A 114 23.27 12.14 -10.26
CA GLN A 114 22.26 12.67 -9.33
C GLN A 114 21.93 14.15 -9.61
N ILE A 115 21.94 14.55 -10.88
CA ILE A 115 21.57 15.89 -11.34
C ILE A 115 20.08 15.88 -11.68
N PHE A 116 19.28 16.54 -10.86
CA PHE A 116 17.83 16.60 -11.03
C PHE A 116 17.44 17.94 -11.64
N PRO A 117 16.60 17.94 -12.71
CA PRO A 117 16.00 19.16 -13.25
C PRO A 117 15.20 19.91 -12.17
N ALA A 118 15.11 21.23 -12.27
CA ALA A 118 14.38 22.07 -11.33
C ALA A 118 12.89 21.62 -11.19
N ALA A 119 12.27 21.21 -12.29
CA ALA A 119 10.91 20.66 -12.29
C ALA A 119 10.77 19.41 -11.44
N ASP A 120 11.74 18.49 -11.44
CA ASP A 120 11.72 17.29 -10.59
C ASP A 120 11.91 17.65 -9.12
N VAL A 121 12.73 18.65 -8.82
CA VAL A 121 12.91 19.16 -7.45
C VAL A 121 11.61 19.78 -6.93
N GLU A 122 10.95 20.59 -7.75
CA GLU A 122 9.67 21.20 -7.39
C GLU A 122 8.58 20.15 -7.18
N GLN A 123 8.50 19.15 -8.05
CA GLN A 123 7.57 18.01 -7.89
C GLN A 123 7.85 17.21 -6.62
N ALA A 124 9.11 16.94 -6.31
CA ALA A 124 9.49 16.27 -5.07
C ALA A 124 9.11 17.08 -3.83
N MET A 125 9.30 18.41 -3.88
CA MET A 125 8.85 19.32 -2.81
C MET A 125 7.31 19.33 -2.68
N ALA A 126 6.57 19.30 -3.79
CA ALA A 126 5.11 19.18 -3.78
C ALA A 126 4.67 17.85 -3.13
N CYS A 127 5.36 16.74 -3.41
CA CYS A 127 5.11 15.47 -2.75
C CYS A 127 5.38 15.53 -1.23
N LEU A 128 6.45 16.21 -0.81
CA LEU A 128 6.76 16.43 0.61
C LEU A 128 5.70 17.28 1.32
N ARG A 129 5.17 18.32 0.67
CA ARG A 129 4.05 19.12 1.20
C ARG A 129 2.81 18.27 1.48
N ARG A 130 2.46 17.32 0.58
CA ARG A 130 1.32 16.42 0.76
C ARG A 130 1.42 15.54 2.00
N VAL A 131 2.63 15.28 2.48
CA VAL A 131 2.90 14.49 3.69
C VAL A 131 3.42 15.34 4.85
N GLU A 132 3.36 16.68 4.73
CA GLU A 132 3.75 17.67 5.75
C GLU A 132 5.20 17.52 6.22
N LEU A 133 6.13 17.33 5.27
CA LEU A 133 7.57 17.17 5.53
C LEU A 133 8.47 18.12 4.72
N GLU A 134 7.94 19.17 4.06
CA GLU A 134 8.74 20.12 3.30
C GLU A 134 9.77 20.84 4.17
N HIS A 135 9.43 21.14 5.43
CA HIS A 135 10.32 21.80 6.40
C HIS A 135 11.54 20.93 6.78
N LYS A 136 11.49 19.62 6.52
CA LYS A 136 12.58 18.66 6.75
C LYS A 136 13.30 18.23 5.46
N ALA A 137 13.07 18.90 4.33
CA ALA A 137 13.62 18.51 3.03
C ALA A 137 15.15 18.32 3.04
N GLN A 138 15.88 19.12 3.79
CA GLN A 138 17.34 19.05 3.88
C GLN A 138 17.86 18.17 5.03
N VAL A 139 16.99 17.68 5.91
CA VAL A 139 17.36 16.78 7.02
C VAL A 139 17.69 15.39 6.45
N ARG A 140 18.69 14.72 7.03
CA ARG A 140 19.08 13.36 6.62
C ARG A 140 18.01 12.34 7.00
N GLY A 141 17.89 11.27 6.19
CA GLY A 141 16.92 10.20 6.42
C GLY A 141 17.11 9.39 7.71
N ASP A 142 18.34 9.41 8.30
CA ASP A 142 18.61 8.80 9.60
C ASP A 142 18.32 9.69 10.81
N GLN A 143 17.96 10.95 10.59
CA GLN A 143 17.67 11.95 11.63
C GLN A 143 16.17 12.24 11.83
N ILE A 144 15.31 11.47 11.17
CA ILE A 144 13.86 11.59 11.27
C ILE A 144 13.26 10.34 11.90
N SER A 145 12.08 10.49 12.55
CA SER A 145 11.36 9.41 13.22
C SER A 145 10.87 8.34 12.23
N GLY A 146 10.54 7.14 12.72
CA GLY A 146 10.01 6.05 11.89
C GLY A 146 8.74 6.43 11.12
N GLY A 147 7.82 7.15 11.75
CA GLY A 147 6.62 7.65 11.07
C GLY A 147 6.93 8.70 10.00
N GLU A 148 7.93 9.55 10.22
CA GLU A 148 8.42 10.49 9.21
C GLU A 148 9.11 9.75 8.06
N GLN A 149 9.90 8.72 8.35
CA GLN A 149 10.52 7.89 7.33
C GLN A 149 9.46 7.23 6.43
N GLN A 150 8.36 6.75 7.02
CA GLN A 150 7.25 6.19 6.26
C GLN A 150 6.57 7.24 5.38
N ARG A 151 6.35 8.46 5.90
CA ARG A 151 5.83 9.57 5.11
C ARG A 151 6.75 9.97 3.95
N VAL A 152 8.06 9.92 4.13
CA VAL A 152 9.04 10.11 3.03
C VAL A 152 8.90 8.97 2.00
N GLY A 153 8.67 7.73 2.44
CA GLY A 153 8.36 6.59 1.55
C GLY A 153 7.12 6.84 0.69
N ILE A 154 6.07 7.41 1.28
CA ILE A 154 4.85 7.81 0.56
C ILE A 154 5.17 8.92 -0.46
N ALA A 155 5.87 9.98 -0.05
CA ALA A 155 6.26 11.08 -0.95
C ALA A 155 7.12 10.59 -2.12
N ARG A 156 8.05 9.64 -1.87
CA ARG A 156 8.85 8.99 -2.91
C ARG A 156 7.99 8.19 -3.90
N ALA A 157 6.98 7.49 -3.39
CA ALA A 157 6.02 6.76 -4.23
C ALA A 157 5.22 7.72 -5.10
N LEU A 158 4.72 8.81 -4.55
CA LEU A 158 4.01 9.87 -5.29
C LEU A 158 4.87 10.53 -6.38
N ALA A 159 6.16 10.75 -6.08
CA ALA A 159 7.09 11.34 -7.03
C ALA A 159 7.29 10.49 -8.31
N GLN A 160 6.89 9.22 -8.31
CA GLN A 160 6.88 8.39 -9.51
C GLN A 160 5.68 8.68 -10.42
N GLU A 161 4.70 9.49 -9.98
CA GLU A 161 3.44 9.76 -10.68
C GLU A 161 2.70 8.46 -11.08
N PRO A 162 2.46 7.55 -10.10
CA PRO A 162 1.89 6.26 -10.40
C PRO A 162 0.38 6.36 -10.61
N ALA A 163 -0.20 5.43 -11.37
CA ALA A 163 -1.64 5.19 -11.41
C ALA A 163 -2.12 4.44 -10.15
N VAL A 164 -1.21 3.67 -9.54
CA VAL A 164 -1.51 2.82 -8.38
C VAL A 164 -0.38 2.83 -7.38
N ILE A 165 -0.72 2.98 -6.10
CA ILE A 165 0.17 2.78 -4.96
C ILE A 165 -0.12 1.41 -4.33
N LEU A 166 0.92 0.60 -4.19
CA LEU A 166 0.91 -0.71 -3.55
C LEU A 166 1.61 -0.59 -2.20
N ALA A 167 0.88 -0.68 -1.10
CA ALA A 167 1.43 -0.52 0.24
C ALA A 167 1.48 -1.88 0.97
N ASP A 168 2.68 -2.43 1.15
CA ASP A 168 2.90 -3.73 1.80
C ASP A 168 3.20 -3.51 3.28
N GLU A 169 2.18 -3.63 4.12
CA GLU A 169 2.23 -3.45 5.58
C GLU A 169 2.85 -2.10 6.01
N PRO A 170 2.35 -0.96 5.50
CA PRO A 170 3.03 0.34 5.65
C PRO A 170 3.08 0.86 7.09
N VAL A 171 2.39 0.21 8.03
CA VAL A 171 2.26 0.66 9.43
C VAL A 171 2.66 -0.39 10.46
N ALA A 172 3.18 -1.54 10.06
CA ALA A 172 3.43 -2.68 10.95
C ALA A 172 4.40 -2.39 12.12
N SER A 173 5.29 -1.41 11.97
CA SER A 173 6.32 -1.07 12.98
C SER A 173 6.02 0.25 13.71
N LEU A 174 4.83 0.82 13.54
CA LEU A 174 4.46 2.12 14.07
C LEU A 174 3.51 1.99 15.27
N ASP A 175 3.58 2.95 16.19
CA ASP A 175 2.59 3.07 17.23
C ASP A 175 1.19 3.39 16.64
N PRO A 176 0.08 3.09 17.37
CA PRO A 176 -1.27 3.21 16.83
C PRO A 176 -1.64 4.63 16.34
N LYS A 177 -1.14 5.68 17.00
CA LYS A 177 -1.40 7.08 16.60
C LYS A 177 -0.70 7.41 15.30
N THR A 178 0.58 7.07 15.19
CA THR A 178 1.38 7.28 13.99
C THR A 178 0.86 6.43 12.83
N ALA A 179 0.44 5.20 13.08
CA ALA A 179 -0.16 4.31 12.08
C ALA A 179 -1.41 4.94 11.44
N ARG A 180 -2.35 5.45 12.25
CA ARG A 180 -3.55 6.15 11.75
C ARG A 180 -3.18 7.40 10.94
N THR A 181 -2.19 8.15 11.39
CA THR A 181 -1.69 9.33 10.66
C THR A 181 -1.18 8.94 9.27
N VAL A 182 -0.37 7.89 9.16
CA VAL A 182 0.19 7.39 7.88
C VAL A 182 -0.91 6.87 6.96
N LEU A 183 -1.85 6.07 7.47
CA LEU A 183 -2.99 5.59 6.69
C LEU A 183 -3.90 6.74 6.24
N GLY A 184 -4.09 7.75 7.10
CA GLY A 184 -4.82 8.99 6.78
C GLY A 184 -4.20 9.74 5.61
N TYR A 185 -2.86 9.85 5.54
CA TYR A 185 -2.18 10.43 4.37
C TYR A 185 -2.46 9.62 3.10
N LEU A 186 -2.34 8.28 3.15
CA LEU A 186 -2.60 7.43 1.99
C LEU A 186 -4.05 7.56 1.51
N LYS A 187 -5.03 7.58 2.43
CA LYS A 187 -6.45 7.74 2.08
C LYS A 187 -6.73 9.11 1.46
N ARG A 188 -6.20 10.18 2.04
CA ARG A 188 -6.31 11.55 1.51
C ARG A 188 -5.71 11.65 0.11
N ILE A 189 -4.50 11.13 -0.09
CA ILE A 189 -3.83 11.10 -1.39
C ILE A 189 -4.67 10.35 -2.42
N CYS A 190 -5.18 9.17 -2.07
CA CYS A 190 -6.05 8.37 -2.92
C CYS A 190 -7.25 9.21 -3.42
N LYS A 191 -7.92 9.92 -2.52
CA LYS A 191 -9.10 10.75 -2.84
C LYS A 191 -8.77 11.99 -3.65
N ASP A 192 -7.72 12.72 -3.24
CA ASP A 192 -7.36 14.01 -3.84
C ASP A 192 -6.75 13.87 -5.24
N THR A 193 -6.11 12.74 -5.53
CA THR A 193 -5.38 12.54 -6.79
C THR A 193 -6.03 11.55 -7.75
N GLY A 194 -7.01 10.78 -7.29
CA GLY A 194 -7.58 9.68 -8.07
C GLY A 194 -6.66 8.46 -8.23
N ILE A 195 -5.49 8.44 -7.56
CA ILE A 195 -4.57 7.30 -7.56
C ILE A 195 -5.22 6.17 -6.77
N ALA A 196 -5.29 4.97 -7.34
CA ALA A 196 -5.75 3.79 -6.61
C ALA A 196 -4.72 3.37 -5.55
N VAL A 197 -5.19 2.89 -4.40
CA VAL A 197 -4.32 2.36 -3.34
C VAL A 197 -4.72 0.92 -3.02
N ILE A 198 -3.77 -0.01 -3.08
CA ILE A 198 -3.93 -1.37 -2.55
C ILE A 198 -3.02 -1.51 -1.33
N CYS A 199 -3.62 -1.68 -0.16
CA CYS A 199 -2.91 -1.68 1.11
C CYS A 199 -3.07 -3.03 1.82
N ASN A 200 -1.96 -3.75 2.02
CA ASN A 200 -1.94 -4.92 2.87
C ASN A 200 -1.94 -4.48 4.33
N LEU A 201 -2.88 -4.98 5.11
CA LEU A 201 -2.93 -4.78 6.55
C LEU A 201 -3.12 -6.12 7.28
N HIS A 202 -2.73 -6.16 8.56
CA HIS A 202 -3.01 -7.27 9.46
C HIS A 202 -4.15 -6.95 10.42
N GLN A 203 -4.27 -5.68 10.80
CA GLN A 203 -5.25 -5.23 11.77
C GLN A 203 -6.60 -4.97 11.09
N VAL A 204 -7.62 -5.67 11.58
CA VAL A 204 -9.00 -5.57 11.08
C VAL A 204 -9.59 -4.18 11.38
N ASP A 205 -9.25 -3.58 12.52
CA ASP A 205 -9.68 -2.24 12.90
C ASP A 205 -9.24 -1.17 11.89
N TYR A 206 -7.98 -1.19 11.45
CA TYR A 206 -7.52 -0.28 10.41
C TYR A 206 -8.16 -0.55 9.05
N ALA A 207 -8.41 -1.81 8.71
CA ALA A 207 -9.08 -2.14 7.47
C ALA A 207 -10.49 -1.57 7.42
N VAL A 208 -11.22 -1.64 8.53
CA VAL A 208 -12.57 -1.07 8.68
C VAL A 208 -12.56 0.45 8.70
N GLU A 209 -11.58 1.06 9.40
CA GLU A 209 -11.48 2.52 9.54
C GLU A 209 -11.08 3.21 8.23
N PHE A 210 -10.20 2.61 7.44
CA PHE A 210 -9.61 3.26 6.26
C PHE A 210 -10.06 2.68 4.93
N GLY A 211 -10.35 1.38 4.85
CA GLY A 211 -10.75 0.71 3.62
C GLY A 211 -12.11 1.18 3.11
N GLU A 212 -12.26 1.29 1.81
CA GLU A 212 -13.55 1.46 1.14
C GLU A 212 -14.08 0.12 0.64
N ARG A 213 -13.15 -0.78 0.36
CA ARG A 213 -13.40 -2.17 0.03
C ARG A 213 -12.31 -3.02 0.66
N ILE A 214 -12.71 -4.18 1.15
CA ILE A 214 -11.83 -5.14 1.81
C ILE A 214 -11.84 -6.43 1.01
N VAL A 215 -10.65 -6.93 0.69
CA VAL A 215 -10.43 -8.27 0.13
C VAL A 215 -9.77 -9.13 1.18
N GLY A 216 -10.42 -10.23 1.53
CA GLY A 216 -9.87 -11.25 2.42
C GLY A 216 -9.14 -12.32 1.62
N LEU A 217 -7.84 -12.48 1.85
CA LEU A 217 -7.01 -13.51 1.25
C LEU A 217 -6.70 -14.60 2.29
N SER A 218 -7.03 -15.85 1.99
CA SER A 218 -6.73 -16.99 2.83
C SER A 218 -6.22 -18.14 1.96
N ASP A 219 -5.12 -18.76 2.34
CA ASP A 219 -4.49 -19.88 1.62
C ASP A 219 -4.37 -19.66 0.09
N GLY A 220 -3.95 -18.45 -0.29
CA GLY A 220 -3.71 -18.06 -1.67
C GLY A 220 -4.97 -17.82 -2.53
N ALA A 221 -6.14 -17.77 -1.91
CA ALA A 221 -7.42 -17.53 -2.59
C ALA A 221 -8.17 -16.35 -1.96
N VAL A 222 -8.95 -15.62 -2.76
CA VAL A 222 -9.89 -14.60 -2.27
C VAL A 222 -11.09 -15.30 -1.65
N VAL A 223 -11.31 -15.09 -0.35
CA VAL A 223 -12.43 -15.69 0.41
C VAL A 223 -13.48 -14.65 0.77
N PHE A 224 -13.17 -13.37 0.63
CA PHE A 224 -14.07 -12.25 0.84
C PHE A 224 -13.71 -11.09 -0.10
N ASP A 225 -14.72 -10.41 -0.61
CA ASP A 225 -14.60 -9.17 -1.37
C ASP A 225 -15.86 -8.34 -1.14
N GLY A 226 -15.70 -7.18 -0.52
CA GLY A 226 -16.85 -6.34 -0.21
C GLY A 226 -16.52 -5.11 0.64
N ALA A 227 -17.57 -4.30 0.90
CA ALA A 227 -17.48 -3.14 1.75
C ALA A 227 -17.20 -3.52 3.21
N PRO A 228 -16.55 -2.64 4.01
CA PRO A 228 -16.22 -2.90 5.42
C PRO A 228 -17.42 -3.33 6.26
N GLU A 229 -18.62 -2.80 5.99
CA GLU A 229 -19.86 -3.10 6.71
C GLU A 229 -20.31 -4.55 6.56
N ARG A 230 -19.84 -5.24 5.51
CA ARG A 230 -20.12 -6.66 5.26
C ARG A 230 -19.13 -7.61 5.95
N LEU A 231 -18.15 -7.08 6.67
CA LEU A 231 -17.14 -7.86 7.38
C LEU A 231 -17.73 -8.38 8.70
N SER A 232 -18.46 -9.49 8.64
CA SER A 232 -19.01 -10.18 9.84
C SER A 232 -17.95 -11.03 10.55
N ALA A 233 -18.26 -11.49 11.78
CA ALA A 233 -17.40 -12.43 12.50
C ALA A 233 -17.13 -13.72 11.72
N GLU A 234 -18.14 -14.23 11.00
CA GLU A 234 -18.02 -15.41 10.15
C GLU A 234 -17.06 -15.16 8.97
N VAL A 235 -17.13 -13.96 8.36
CA VAL A 235 -16.21 -13.56 7.29
C VAL A 235 -14.78 -13.47 7.82
N VAL A 236 -14.58 -12.85 8.98
CA VAL A 236 -13.26 -12.77 9.62
C VAL A 236 -12.73 -14.16 9.93
N HIS A 237 -13.57 -15.07 10.40
CA HIS A 237 -13.16 -16.46 10.65
C HIS A 237 -12.75 -17.22 9.38
N ARG A 238 -13.40 -16.93 8.24
CA ARG A 238 -12.97 -17.47 6.93
C ARG A 238 -11.64 -16.89 6.46
N ILE A 239 -11.40 -15.61 6.73
CA ILE A 239 -10.12 -14.96 6.38
C ILE A 239 -8.99 -15.48 7.28
N TYR A 240 -9.27 -15.66 8.58
CA TYR A 240 -8.31 -16.08 9.61
C TYR A 240 -8.75 -17.39 10.28
N PRO A 241 -8.61 -18.54 9.63
CA PRO A 241 -8.99 -19.82 10.22
C PRO A 241 -8.20 -20.07 11.52
N GLY A 242 -8.90 -20.39 12.61
CA GLY A 242 -8.30 -20.69 13.92
C GLY A 242 -7.93 -19.46 14.76
N LEU A 243 -8.32 -18.24 14.36
CA LEU A 243 -8.14 -17.05 15.17
C LEU A 243 -9.30 -16.91 16.18
N GLU A 244 -9.03 -17.23 17.43
CA GLU A 244 -9.91 -16.94 18.56
C GLU A 244 -9.47 -15.62 19.22
N ASP A 245 -9.75 -14.47 18.57
CA ASP A 245 -9.41 -13.16 19.13
C ASP A 245 -10.67 -12.41 19.62
N PRO A 246 -10.82 -12.24 20.94
CA PRO A 246 -11.92 -11.48 21.53
C PRO A 246 -11.96 -10.00 21.06
N GLY A 247 -10.80 -9.45 20.67
CA GLY A 247 -10.69 -8.09 20.15
C GLY A 247 -11.42 -7.89 18.82
N ILE A 248 -11.38 -8.88 17.93
CA ILE A 248 -12.11 -8.86 16.65
C ILE A 248 -13.62 -8.81 16.87
N ALA A 249 -14.12 -9.61 17.82
CA ALA A 249 -15.54 -9.58 18.19
C ALA A 249 -15.97 -8.22 18.72
N ARG A 250 -15.07 -7.46 19.35
CA ARG A 250 -15.33 -6.11 19.85
C ARG A 250 -15.41 -5.11 18.69
N VAL A 251 -14.48 -5.13 17.74
CA VAL A 251 -14.49 -4.25 16.55
C VAL A 251 -15.76 -4.45 15.72
N LEU A 252 -16.19 -5.70 15.54
CA LEU A 252 -17.37 -6.03 14.73
C LEU A 252 -18.71 -5.68 15.43
N ARG A 253 -18.77 -5.68 16.77
CA ARG A 253 -19.96 -5.23 17.53
C ARG A 253 -20.19 -3.73 17.40
N PHE A 254 -19.14 -2.93 17.22
CA PHE A 254 -19.26 -1.47 17.05
C PHE A 254 -19.85 -1.06 15.69
N GLN A 255 -19.82 -1.92 14.67
CA GLN A 255 -20.45 -1.66 13.36
C GLN A 255 -21.98 -1.80 13.38
N GLY A 256 -22.56 -2.53 14.37
CA GLY A 256 -24.00 -2.77 14.48
C GLY A 256 -24.79 -1.69 15.22
N GLY A 257 -24.15 -0.68 15.79
CA GLY A 257 -24.82 0.36 16.56
C GLY A 257 -24.25 1.75 16.31
N GLY A 258 -24.98 2.56 15.59
CA GLY A 258 -24.62 3.95 15.21
C GLY A 258 -24.40 4.94 16.37
N GLN A 259 -24.08 4.48 17.58
CA GLN A 259 -23.84 5.29 18.79
C GLN A 259 -22.38 5.23 19.28
N ALA A 260 -21.55 4.37 18.73
CA ALA A 260 -20.25 4.03 19.32
C ALA A 260 -19.06 4.86 18.82
N ALA A 261 -19.21 5.67 17.78
CA ALA A 261 -18.17 6.62 17.37
C ALA A 261 -17.90 7.71 18.42
N ALA A 262 -18.89 8.02 19.25
CA ALA A 262 -18.77 9.01 20.34
C ALA A 262 -18.00 8.45 21.55
N ASP A 263 -18.12 7.17 21.86
CA ASP A 263 -17.49 6.56 23.03
C ASP A 263 -16.01 6.27 22.86
N ILE A 264 -15.55 6.04 21.60
CA ILE A 264 -14.11 5.89 21.29
C ILE A 264 -13.39 7.23 21.47
N ALA A 265 -14.03 8.35 21.13
CA ALA A 265 -13.48 9.68 21.33
C ALA A 265 -13.38 10.06 22.81
N LEU A 266 -14.27 9.52 23.66
CA LEU A 266 -14.26 9.77 25.10
C LEU A 266 -13.22 8.94 25.84
N ALA A 267 -12.98 7.67 25.43
CA ALA A 267 -11.98 6.80 26.03
C ALA A 267 -10.52 7.16 25.65
N ALA A 268 -10.33 7.95 24.61
CA ALA A 268 -9.01 8.47 24.20
C ALA A 268 -8.65 9.79 24.94
N ARG A 269 -9.54 10.32 25.78
CA ARG A 269 -9.34 11.55 26.58
C ARG A 269 -9.21 11.30 28.09
N ALA A 270 -9.31 10.06 28.52
CA ALA A 270 -9.00 9.61 29.87
C ALA A 270 -7.71 8.79 29.89
#